data_9162a19ec95a11037694ca2afcc24226
#
_entry.id   9162a19ec95a11037694ca2afcc24226
#
_cell.length_a   1.000
_cell.length_b   1.000
_cell.length_c   1.000
_cell.angle_alpha   90.00
_cell.angle_beta   90.00
_cell.angle_gamma   90.00
#
_symmetry.space_group_name_H-M   'P 1'
#
loop_
_entity.id
_entity.type
_entity.pdbx_description
1 polymer ?
#
loop_
_entity_poly.entity_id
_entity_poly.type
_entity_poly.pdbx_seq_one_letter_code
_entity_poly.pdbx_strand_id
1 'polypeptide(L)'
;IITHPPEDYHSDHRSLSHHVKSSAGFKYPLLFCETLMGVNFNPNIYIDISEYFKDKAKAILKHKSQNPVKFLNAVEINNKFRAAQCNAGGQSYAEVFRFEPTFPFVDLRYLLPSTMPIRPYYKNIPSSLI
;
A
#
# COMPACT_ATOMS: atom_id res chain seq x y z
N ILE A 1 -13.02 -4.65 -2.47
CA ILE A 1 -12.40 -5.67 -1.61
C ILE A 1 -10.89 -5.45 -1.61
N ILE A 2 -10.25 -5.52 -0.44
CA ILE A 2 -8.79 -5.50 -0.31
C ILE A 2 -8.32 -6.90 0.06
N THR A 3 -7.29 -7.39 -0.63
CA THR A 3 -6.72 -8.72 -0.40
C THR A 3 -5.22 -8.76 -0.69
N HIS A 4 -4.57 -9.89 -0.43
CA HIS A 4 -3.16 -10.12 -0.75
C HIS A 4 -2.95 -10.22 -2.27
N PRO A 5 -1.75 -9.88 -2.78
CA PRO A 5 -1.43 -10.08 -4.19
C PRO A 5 -1.21 -11.57 -4.52
N PRO A 6 -1.51 -11.98 -5.75
CA PRO A 6 -1.34 -13.39 -6.16
C PRO A 6 0.13 -13.84 -6.23
N GLU A 7 1.06 -12.91 -6.31
CA GLU A 7 2.50 -13.17 -6.32
C GLU A 7 3.17 -13.11 -4.94
N ASP A 8 2.40 -13.00 -3.86
CA ASP A 8 2.94 -12.93 -2.50
C ASP A 8 3.89 -14.11 -2.19
N TYR A 9 4.90 -13.87 -1.38
CA TYR A 9 5.85 -14.91 -0.99
C TYR A 9 5.23 -15.99 -0.07
N HIS A 10 4.17 -15.66 0.70
CA HIS A 10 3.52 -16.59 1.62
C HIS A 10 2.43 -17.40 0.92
N SER A 11 2.47 -18.73 1.08
CA SER A 11 1.51 -19.65 0.43
C SER A 11 0.05 -19.36 0.79
N ASP A 12 -0.23 -19.05 2.06
CA ASP A 12 -1.59 -18.80 2.53
C ASP A 12 -2.15 -17.49 1.94
N HIS A 13 -1.28 -16.47 1.78
CA HIS A 13 -1.65 -15.22 1.13
C HIS A 13 -2.03 -15.45 -0.34
N ARG A 14 -1.23 -16.26 -1.07
CA ARG A 14 -1.56 -16.62 -2.46
C ARG A 14 -2.86 -17.40 -2.57
N SER A 15 -3.07 -18.37 -1.69
CA SER A 15 -4.31 -19.15 -1.64
C SER A 15 -5.52 -18.25 -1.37
N LEU A 16 -5.43 -17.36 -0.38
CA LEU A 16 -6.48 -16.40 -0.09
C LEU A 16 -6.75 -15.48 -1.30
N SER A 17 -5.70 -14.96 -1.91
CA SER A 17 -5.82 -14.11 -3.11
C SER A 17 -6.59 -14.82 -4.23
N HIS A 18 -6.26 -16.08 -4.51
CA HIS A 18 -6.94 -16.87 -5.52
C HIS A 18 -8.44 -17.06 -5.23
N HIS A 19 -8.76 -17.42 -3.99
CA HIS A 19 -10.17 -17.61 -3.59
C HIS A 19 -10.96 -16.30 -3.63
N VAL A 20 -10.37 -15.20 -3.19
CA VAL A 20 -11.01 -13.88 -3.24
C VAL A 20 -11.24 -13.44 -4.67
N LYS A 21 -10.26 -13.59 -5.57
CA LYS A 21 -10.44 -13.28 -7.01
C LYS A 21 -11.59 -14.09 -7.62
N SER A 22 -11.63 -15.37 -7.35
CA SER A 22 -12.67 -16.24 -7.87
C SER A 22 -14.06 -15.87 -7.34
N SER A 23 -14.15 -15.52 -6.06
CA SER A 23 -15.42 -15.18 -5.41
C SER A 23 -15.92 -13.78 -5.76
N ALA A 24 -15.02 -12.83 -5.93
CA ALA A 24 -15.37 -11.47 -6.32
C ALA A 24 -15.92 -11.41 -7.75
N GLY A 25 -15.34 -12.19 -8.65
CA GLY A 25 -15.73 -12.25 -10.05
C GLY A 25 -15.88 -10.86 -10.67
N PHE A 26 -17.00 -10.61 -11.32
CA PHE A 26 -17.34 -9.30 -11.91
C PHE A 26 -18.21 -8.41 -10.99
N LYS A 27 -18.37 -8.79 -9.72
CA LYS A 27 -19.29 -8.10 -8.80
C LYS A 27 -18.61 -7.01 -7.98
N TYR A 28 -17.33 -7.18 -7.69
CA TYR A 28 -16.60 -6.28 -6.78
C TYR A 28 -15.22 -5.94 -7.30
N PRO A 29 -14.82 -4.66 -7.23
CA PRO A 29 -13.46 -4.26 -7.53
C PRO A 29 -12.48 -4.80 -6.48
N LEU A 30 -11.28 -5.15 -6.92
CA LEU A 30 -10.21 -5.68 -6.08
C LEU A 30 -9.01 -4.72 -6.02
N LEU A 31 -8.52 -4.53 -4.80
CA LEU A 31 -7.23 -3.91 -4.52
C LEU A 31 -6.32 -4.93 -3.86
N PHE A 32 -5.14 -5.10 -4.38
CA PHE A 32 -4.08 -5.87 -3.74
C PHE A 32 -3.30 -4.96 -2.81
N CYS A 33 -3.18 -5.34 -1.54
CA CYS A 33 -2.38 -4.62 -0.56
C CYS A 33 -0.96 -5.19 -0.49
N GLU A 34 0.01 -4.31 -0.29
CA GLU A 34 1.38 -4.72 -0.03
C GLU A 34 1.48 -5.47 1.29
N THR A 35 2.22 -6.56 1.29
CA THR A 35 2.62 -7.26 2.51
C THR A 35 4.00 -6.82 2.96
N LEU A 36 4.47 -7.34 4.10
CA LEU A 36 5.71 -6.92 4.72
C LEU A 36 6.89 -6.90 3.73
N MET A 37 7.56 -5.76 3.64
CA MET A 37 8.71 -5.47 2.77
C MET A 37 8.42 -5.48 1.26
N GLY A 38 7.19 -5.69 0.83
CA GLY A 38 6.79 -5.53 -0.56
C GLY A 38 7.52 -6.40 -1.58
N VAL A 39 7.94 -7.60 -1.16
CA VAL A 39 8.66 -8.52 -2.05
C VAL A 39 7.81 -8.86 -3.27
N ASN A 40 8.34 -8.60 -4.47
CA ASN A 40 7.66 -8.76 -5.77
C ASN A 40 6.40 -7.90 -5.97
N PHE A 41 6.12 -6.95 -5.07
CA PHE A 41 4.95 -6.11 -5.18
C PHE A 41 5.24 -4.82 -5.95
N ASN A 42 4.54 -4.62 -7.05
CA ASN A 42 4.63 -3.41 -7.88
C ASN A 42 3.33 -2.58 -7.75
N PRO A 43 3.30 -1.56 -6.87
CA PRO A 43 2.11 -0.76 -6.64
C PRO A 43 1.84 0.26 -7.74
N ASN A 44 0.57 0.64 -7.89
CA ASN A 44 0.15 1.76 -8.74
C ASN A 44 -0.72 2.78 -7.99
N ILE A 45 -0.98 2.56 -6.70
CA ILE A 45 -1.76 3.44 -5.84
C ILE A 45 -0.98 3.66 -4.55
N TYR A 46 -0.87 4.92 -4.13
CA TYR A 46 -0.20 5.34 -2.90
C TYR A 46 -1.17 6.14 -2.06
N ILE A 47 -1.34 5.74 -0.79
CA ILE A 47 -2.27 6.35 0.15
C ILE A 47 -1.49 6.97 1.29
N ASP A 48 -1.70 8.25 1.54
CA ASP A 48 -1.15 8.92 2.72
C ASP A 48 -1.80 8.38 3.99
N ILE A 49 -0.99 7.81 4.85
CA ILE A 49 -1.42 7.30 6.15
C ILE A 49 -0.71 8.02 7.32
N SER A 50 -0.08 9.16 7.06
CA SER A 50 0.75 9.84 8.06
C SER A 50 -0.02 10.13 9.35
N GLU A 51 -1.26 10.57 9.25
CA GLU A 51 -2.14 10.83 10.39
C GLU A 51 -2.54 9.55 11.14
N TYR A 52 -2.62 8.41 10.44
CA TYR A 52 -3.10 7.13 10.96
C TYR A 52 -1.97 6.19 11.36
N PHE A 53 -0.71 6.53 11.08
CA PHE A 53 0.41 5.63 11.32
C PHE A 53 0.55 5.23 12.79
N LYS A 54 0.25 6.14 13.72
CA LYS A 54 0.26 5.84 15.17
C LYS A 54 -0.75 4.75 15.54
N ASP A 55 -1.92 4.75 14.93
CA ASP A 55 -2.95 3.75 15.22
C ASP A 55 -2.62 2.42 14.56
N LYS A 56 -2.05 2.43 13.35
CA LYS A 56 -1.47 1.25 12.72
C LYS A 56 -0.39 0.63 13.60
N ALA A 57 0.53 1.42 14.13
CA ALA A 57 1.58 0.95 15.04
C ALA A 57 1.01 0.28 16.29
N LYS A 58 0.00 0.89 16.94
CA LYS A 58 -0.70 0.29 18.08
C LYS A 58 -1.35 -1.05 17.71
N ALA A 59 -1.98 -1.14 16.54
CA ALA A 59 -2.60 -2.38 16.05
C ALA A 59 -1.55 -3.48 15.85
N ILE A 60 -0.42 -3.17 15.22
CA ILE A 60 0.69 -4.13 15.04
C ILE A 60 1.20 -4.65 16.38
N LEU A 61 1.38 -3.80 17.37
CA LEU A 61 1.86 -4.18 18.70
C LEU A 61 0.90 -5.11 19.48
N LYS A 62 -0.36 -5.25 19.03
CA LYS A 62 -1.31 -6.23 19.60
C LYS A 62 -1.07 -7.67 19.14
N HIS A 63 -0.32 -7.90 18.07
CA HIS A 63 0.01 -9.24 17.56
C HIS A 63 1.10 -9.93 18.40
N LYS A 64 0.79 -10.24 19.65
CA LYS A 64 1.75 -10.76 20.64
C LYS A 64 2.35 -12.14 20.27
N SER A 65 1.67 -12.93 19.45
CA SER A 65 2.16 -14.23 18.96
C SER A 65 3.30 -14.13 17.95
N GLN A 66 3.49 -12.96 17.36
CA GLN A 66 4.58 -12.64 16.45
C GLN A 66 5.55 -11.69 17.15
N ASN A 67 6.74 -11.50 16.63
CA ASN A 67 7.64 -10.48 17.20
C ASN A 67 7.16 -9.06 16.77
N PRO A 68 6.20 -8.44 17.48
CA PRO A 68 5.51 -7.24 16.99
C PRO A 68 6.43 -6.02 16.91
N VAL A 69 7.46 -5.95 17.72
CA VAL A 69 8.43 -4.84 17.68
C VAL A 69 9.27 -4.92 16.41
N LYS A 70 9.75 -6.10 16.05
CA LYS A 70 10.50 -6.32 14.82
C LYS A 70 9.61 -6.02 13.59
N PHE A 71 8.35 -6.46 13.61
CA PHE A 71 7.40 -6.17 12.55
C PHE A 71 7.13 -4.66 12.43
N LEU A 72 6.93 -3.98 13.53
CA LEU A 72 6.70 -2.53 13.52
C LEU A 72 7.87 -1.78 12.88
N ASN A 73 9.11 -2.12 13.25
CA ASN A 73 10.29 -1.49 12.66
C ASN A 73 10.34 -1.71 11.13
N ALA A 74 10.06 -2.90 10.66
CA ALA A 74 10.05 -3.20 9.24
C ALA A 74 8.93 -2.45 8.50
N VAL A 75 7.74 -2.39 9.10
CA VAL A 75 6.59 -1.64 8.55
C VAL A 75 6.88 -0.15 8.50
N GLU A 76 7.51 0.41 9.52
CA GLU A 76 7.89 1.82 9.55
C GLU A 76 8.86 2.16 8.41
N ILE A 77 9.89 1.36 8.22
CA ILE A 77 10.86 1.53 7.12
C ILE A 77 10.14 1.45 5.77
N ASN A 78 9.30 0.44 5.59
CA ASN A 78 8.58 0.23 4.33
C ASN A 78 7.63 1.39 4.02
N ASN A 79 6.83 1.84 4.99
CA ASN A 79 5.89 2.93 4.77
C ASN A 79 6.59 4.29 4.53
N LYS A 80 7.74 4.54 5.17
CA LYS A 80 8.59 5.71 4.85
C LYS A 80 9.18 5.61 3.44
N PHE A 81 9.66 4.45 3.04
CA PHE A 81 10.16 4.22 1.68
C PHE A 81 9.07 4.51 0.64
N ARG A 82 7.86 4.02 0.86
CA ARG A 82 6.73 4.28 -0.05
C ARG A 82 6.35 5.76 -0.10
N ALA A 83 6.38 6.46 1.02
CA ALA A 83 6.21 7.92 1.05
C ALA A 83 7.32 8.65 0.29
N ALA A 84 8.57 8.21 0.45
CA ALA A 84 9.71 8.77 -0.27
C ALA A 84 9.62 8.61 -1.79
N GLN A 85 9.02 7.53 -2.28
CA GLN A 85 8.73 7.35 -3.72
C GLN A 85 7.79 8.43 -4.27
N CYS A 86 6.94 9.03 -3.42
CA CYS A 86 6.10 10.16 -3.76
C CYS A 86 6.78 11.52 -3.47
N ASN A 87 8.08 11.52 -3.18
CA ASN A 87 8.83 12.70 -2.77
C ASN A 87 8.22 13.42 -1.55
N ALA A 88 7.58 12.68 -0.65
CA ALA A 88 7.05 13.21 0.60
C ALA A 88 8.15 13.38 1.66
N GLY A 89 7.91 14.27 2.63
CA GLY A 89 8.87 14.58 3.69
C GLY A 89 9.18 13.37 4.60
N GLY A 90 10.31 13.41 5.31
CA GLY A 90 10.83 12.30 6.12
C GLY A 90 9.97 11.86 7.30
N GLN A 91 8.89 12.58 7.62
CA GLN A 91 7.91 12.21 8.63
C GLN A 91 6.61 11.64 8.03
N SER A 92 6.59 11.44 6.72
CA SER A 92 5.43 10.93 6.01
C SER A 92 5.44 9.41 5.90
N TYR A 93 4.26 8.82 5.87
CA TYR A 93 4.04 7.39 5.73
C TYR A 93 3.02 7.13 4.64
N ALA A 94 3.28 6.15 3.79
CA ALA A 94 2.32 5.69 2.78
C ALA A 94 2.09 4.19 2.87
N GLU A 95 0.84 3.78 2.65
CA GLU A 95 0.49 2.43 2.24
C GLU A 95 0.31 2.39 0.73
N VAL A 96 0.60 1.26 0.15
CA VAL A 96 0.49 1.09 -1.28
C VAL A 96 -0.40 -0.08 -1.65
N PHE A 97 -1.07 0.11 -2.78
CA PHE A 97 -1.98 -0.86 -3.34
C PHE A 97 -1.73 -1.03 -4.83
N ARG A 98 -2.21 -2.12 -5.36
CA ARG A 98 -2.30 -2.33 -6.79
C ARG A 98 -3.75 -2.62 -7.16
N PHE A 99 -4.25 -1.82 -8.08
CA PHE A 99 -5.49 -2.09 -8.76
C PHE A 99 -5.20 -2.78 -10.09
N GLU A 100 -5.86 -3.89 -10.33
CA GLU A 100 -5.84 -4.61 -11.60
C GLU A 100 -7.19 -4.38 -12.28
N PRO A 101 -7.24 -3.58 -13.35
CA PRO A 101 -8.50 -3.28 -14.02
C PRO A 101 -9.15 -4.54 -14.56
N THR A 102 -10.42 -4.72 -14.24
CA THR A 102 -11.25 -5.82 -14.76
C THR A 102 -12.62 -5.27 -15.14
N PHE A 103 -13.24 -5.82 -16.17
CA PHE A 103 -14.59 -5.43 -16.51
C PHE A 103 -15.58 -5.80 -15.38
N PRO A 104 -16.48 -4.89 -14.95
CA PRO A 104 -16.70 -3.51 -15.41
C PRO A 104 -15.87 -2.44 -14.64
N PHE A 105 -14.96 -2.85 -13.76
CA PHE A 105 -14.19 -1.95 -12.89
C PHE A 105 -12.88 -1.56 -13.57
N VAL A 106 -12.92 -0.53 -14.41
CA VAL A 106 -11.74 -0.06 -15.17
C VAL A 106 -11.01 1.06 -14.47
N ASP A 107 -11.73 1.87 -13.68
CA ASP A 107 -11.18 3.02 -12.97
C ASP A 107 -11.81 3.16 -11.59
N LEU A 108 -11.00 3.26 -10.57
CA LEU A 108 -11.43 3.39 -9.18
C LEU A 108 -11.03 4.72 -8.53
N ARG A 109 -10.48 5.66 -9.28
CA ARG A 109 -9.92 6.89 -8.71
C ARG A 109 -10.90 7.66 -7.83
N TYR A 110 -12.17 7.68 -8.20
CA TYR A 110 -13.21 8.36 -7.43
C TYR A 110 -13.60 7.66 -6.12
N LEU A 111 -13.17 6.41 -5.93
CA LEU A 111 -13.45 5.61 -4.73
C LEU A 111 -12.28 5.56 -3.76
N LEU A 112 -11.14 6.14 -4.13
CA LEU A 112 -9.91 6.09 -3.35
C LEU A 112 -9.75 7.36 -2.52
N PRO A 113 -9.16 7.24 -1.32
CA PRO A 113 -8.74 8.41 -0.55
C PRO A 113 -7.62 9.17 -1.29
N SER A 114 -7.32 10.37 -0.82
CA SER A 114 -6.27 11.21 -1.39
C SER A 114 -4.93 10.46 -1.39
N THR A 115 -4.19 10.62 -2.48
CA THR A 115 -2.83 10.09 -2.59
C THR A 115 -1.86 10.92 -1.76
N MET A 116 -0.64 10.41 -1.56
CA MET A 116 0.45 11.19 -0.96
C MET A 116 0.67 12.49 -1.72
N PRO A 117 1.03 13.58 -1.01
CA PRO A 117 1.41 14.82 -1.66
C PRO A 117 2.57 14.60 -2.62
N ILE A 118 2.36 14.89 -3.89
CA ILE A 118 3.39 14.82 -4.91
C ILE A 118 4.04 16.18 -5.03
N ARG A 119 5.36 16.22 -5.06
CA ARG A 119 6.06 17.46 -5.34
C ARG A 119 5.78 17.90 -6.77
N PRO A 120 5.16 19.06 -7.00
CA PRO A 120 4.89 19.53 -8.35
C PRO A 120 6.20 19.87 -9.06
N TYR A 121 6.25 19.59 -10.37
CA TYR A 121 7.34 20.04 -11.21
C TYR A 121 7.14 21.52 -11.55
N TYR A 122 8.04 22.37 -11.08
CA TYR A 122 8.07 23.80 -11.43
C TYR A 122 9.25 24.07 -12.35
N LYS A 123 8.94 24.50 -13.56
CA LYS A 123 9.93 24.73 -14.63
C LYS A 123 11.09 25.70 -14.25
N ASN A 124 10.85 26.56 -13.27
CA ASN A 124 11.76 27.65 -12.91
C ASN A 124 12.40 27.48 -11.51
N ILE A 125 12.29 26.33 -10.89
CA ILE A 125 12.91 26.07 -9.59
C ILE A 125 14.02 25.03 -9.78
N PRO A 126 15.31 25.40 -9.76
CA PRO A 126 16.42 24.48 -10.00
C PRO A 126 16.48 23.29 -9.02
N SER A 127 15.95 23.45 -7.81
CA SER A 127 15.94 22.42 -6.76
C SER A 127 14.72 21.47 -6.84
N SER A 128 13.95 21.53 -7.89
CA SER A 128 12.69 20.76 -7.98
C SER A 128 12.90 19.26 -8.21
N LEU A 129 14.09 18.81 -8.51
CA LEU A 129 14.36 17.40 -8.83
C LEU A 129 15.02 16.61 -7.69
N ILE A 130 15.42 17.26 -6.60
CA ILE A 130 16.02 16.60 -5.43
C ILE A 130 15.56 17.30 -4.16
#